data_fc1f3cc56209cda18ddc721d990488b5
#
_entry.id   fc1f3cc56209cda18ddc721d990488b5
#
_cell.length_a   1.000
_cell.length_b   1.000
_cell.length_c   1.000
_cell.angle_alpha   90.00
_cell.angle_beta   90.00
_cell.angle_gamma   90.00
#
_symmetry.space_group_name_H-M   'P 1'
#
loop_
_entity.id
_entity.type
_entity.pdbx_description
1 polymer ?
#
loop_
_entity_poly.entity_id
_entity_poly.type
_entity_poly.pdbx_seq_one_letter_code
_entity_poly.pdbx_strand_id
1 'polypeptide(L)'
;MKLRTGDPWMPAPQYSHTLQGLTLNLLVRDIARSLPFHREVLGAQVVYSDADFAVLRSGEVEWMLHADHTYLDHPLHASLSEDMPRGVGAELRLHGRNPDEAEAMARQLGFAVLAGTIDKPHGLREAYLVDPDGYLWVPDIPSPH
;
A
#
# COMPACT_ATOMS: atom_id res chain seq x y z
N MET A 1 -8.28 9.01 16.92
CA MET A 1 -8.69 8.10 18.02
C MET A 1 -8.28 6.69 17.67
N LYS A 2 -7.71 5.98 18.64
CA LYS A 2 -7.29 4.59 18.42
C LYS A 2 -8.41 3.63 18.80
N LEU A 3 -8.55 2.55 18.04
CA LEU A 3 -9.52 1.50 18.31
C LEU A 3 -8.92 0.34 19.09
N ARG A 4 -7.58 0.15 19.00
CA ARG A 4 -6.91 -0.86 19.83
C ARG A 4 -6.66 -0.32 21.23
N THR A 5 -6.46 -1.23 22.18
CA THR A 5 -6.01 -0.92 23.53
C THR A 5 -4.53 -1.28 23.66
N GLY A 6 -3.75 -0.41 24.31
CA GLY A 6 -2.31 -0.63 24.50
C GLY A 6 -1.49 -0.41 23.24
N ASP A 7 -0.26 -0.93 23.26
CA ASP A 7 0.65 -0.85 22.14
C ASP A 7 0.27 -1.87 21.05
N PRO A 8 0.70 -1.66 19.78
CA PRO A 8 0.54 -2.67 18.75
C PRO A 8 1.37 -3.93 19.10
N TRP A 9 2.15 -4.47 18.15
CA TRP A 9 3.00 -5.62 18.53
C TRP A 9 4.28 -5.16 19.23
N MET A 10 4.60 -3.89 19.19
CA MET A 10 5.67 -3.28 19.96
C MET A 10 5.35 -1.81 20.23
N PRO A 11 5.96 -1.20 21.24
CA PRO A 11 5.76 0.22 21.50
C PRO A 11 6.15 1.08 20.30
N ALA A 12 5.38 2.15 20.04
CA ALA A 12 5.62 3.03 18.91
C ALA A 12 7.04 3.60 18.85
N PRO A 13 7.64 4.05 19.96
CA PRO A 13 9.03 4.53 19.92
C PRO A 13 10.02 3.44 19.51
N GLN A 14 9.79 2.20 19.93
CA GLN A 14 10.65 1.08 19.54
C GLN A 14 10.58 0.85 18.03
N TYR A 15 9.39 0.85 17.47
CA TYR A 15 9.24 0.67 16.02
C TYR A 15 9.86 1.84 15.26
N SER A 16 9.58 3.07 15.68
CA SER A 16 10.07 4.26 14.96
C SER A 16 11.59 4.30 14.90
N HIS A 17 12.27 3.79 15.91
CA HIS A 17 13.73 3.76 15.93
C HIS A 17 14.33 2.74 14.95
N THR A 18 13.54 1.84 14.41
CA THR A 18 14.00 0.90 13.37
C THR A 18 13.96 1.49 11.98
N LEU A 19 13.25 2.59 11.78
CA LEU A 19 13.03 3.17 10.46
C LEU A 19 14.26 3.91 9.97
N GLN A 20 14.60 3.74 8.69
CA GLN A 20 15.76 4.37 8.06
C GLN A 20 15.39 4.81 6.65
N GLY A 21 16.06 5.87 6.17
CA GLY A 21 15.88 6.38 4.84
C GLY A 21 14.49 6.93 4.60
N LEU A 22 13.93 6.62 3.44
CA LEU A 22 12.58 7.03 3.08
C LEU A 22 11.60 5.93 3.45
N THR A 23 10.59 6.27 4.25
CA THR A 23 9.50 5.35 4.53
C THR A 23 8.19 5.87 3.93
N LEU A 24 7.31 4.95 3.54
CA LEU A 24 5.96 5.28 3.11
C LEU A 24 5.01 5.05 4.28
N ASN A 25 4.18 6.04 4.53
CA ASN A 25 3.07 5.94 5.47
C ASN A 25 1.82 6.37 4.73
N LEU A 26 0.98 5.40 4.39
CA LEU A 26 -0.21 5.66 3.60
C LEU A 26 -1.42 5.73 4.53
N LEU A 27 -2.18 6.82 4.42
CA LEU A 27 -3.43 6.94 5.15
C LEU A 27 -4.52 6.24 4.37
N VAL A 28 -5.23 5.35 5.06
CA VAL A 28 -6.29 4.54 4.47
C VAL A 28 -7.58 4.73 5.25
N ARG A 29 -8.70 4.53 4.58
CA ARG A 29 -10.01 4.69 5.21
C ARG A 29 -10.28 3.57 6.21
N ASP A 30 -9.83 2.35 5.89
CA ASP A 30 -10.11 1.16 6.69
C ASP A 30 -8.99 0.14 6.48
N ILE A 31 -8.31 -0.26 7.56
CA ILE A 31 -7.19 -1.20 7.47
C ILE A 31 -7.66 -2.55 6.92
N ALA A 32 -8.74 -3.10 7.46
CA ALA A 32 -9.23 -4.41 7.04
C ALA A 32 -9.63 -4.44 5.57
N ARG A 33 -10.14 -3.32 5.04
CA ARG A 33 -10.51 -3.19 3.64
C ARG A 33 -9.28 -3.10 2.73
N SER A 34 -8.21 -2.49 3.22
CA SER A 34 -6.99 -2.27 2.42
C SER A 34 -6.08 -3.49 2.38
N LEU A 35 -6.04 -4.29 3.45
CA LEU A 35 -5.10 -5.40 3.56
C LEU A 35 -5.15 -6.41 2.42
N PRO A 36 -6.32 -6.83 1.92
CA PRO A 36 -6.34 -7.80 0.81
C PRO A 36 -5.59 -7.34 -0.43
N PHE A 37 -5.62 -6.05 -0.74
CA PHE A 37 -4.86 -5.53 -1.87
C PHE A 37 -3.36 -5.73 -1.65
N HIS A 38 -2.86 -5.36 -0.49
CA HIS A 38 -1.42 -5.47 -0.19
C HIS A 38 -0.97 -6.93 -0.12
N ARG A 39 -1.76 -7.77 0.54
CA ARG A 39 -1.40 -9.19 0.72
C ARG A 39 -1.55 -9.99 -0.56
N GLU A 40 -2.68 -9.87 -1.25
CA GLU A 40 -3.00 -10.74 -2.39
C GLU A 40 -2.54 -10.15 -3.72
N VAL A 41 -2.76 -8.86 -3.95
CA VAL A 41 -2.39 -8.22 -5.21
C VAL A 41 -0.89 -7.94 -5.24
N LEU A 42 -0.37 -7.28 -4.22
CA LEU A 42 1.06 -6.94 -4.16
C LEU A 42 1.93 -8.10 -3.68
N GLY A 43 1.33 -9.14 -3.10
CA GLY A 43 2.08 -10.27 -2.57
C GLY A 43 2.92 -9.91 -1.35
N ALA A 44 2.57 -8.86 -0.63
CA ALA A 44 3.32 -8.41 0.54
C ALA A 44 3.01 -9.28 1.76
N GLN A 45 3.98 -9.39 2.65
CA GLN A 45 3.78 -9.99 3.95
C GLN A 45 3.16 -8.96 4.88
N VAL A 46 2.11 -9.35 5.59
CA VAL A 46 1.55 -8.54 6.68
C VAL A 46 2.38 -8.83 7.92
N VAL A 47 3.28 -7.91 8.26
CA VAL A 47 4.14 -8.06 9.44
C VAL A 47 3.32 -7.88 10.71
N TYR A 48 2.43 -6.90 10.70
CA TYR A 48 1.50 -6.62 11.78
C TYR A 48 0.28 -5.89 11.25
N SER A 49 -0.87 -6.11 11.83
CA SER A 49 -2.07 -5.31 11.54
C SER A 49 -3.04 -5.31 12.70
N ASP A 50 -3.69 -4.17 12.88
CA ASP A 50 -4.86 -4.01 13.73
C ASP A 50 -5.81 -2.99 13.08
N ALA A 51 -6.84 -2.56 13.78
CA ALA A 51 -7.82 -1.63 13.21
C ALA A 51 -7.25 -0.22 12.96
N ASP A 52 -6.11 0.12 13.57
CA ASP A 52 -5.52 1.46 13.52
C ASP A 52 -4.33 1.54 12.57
N PHE A 53 -3.61 0.44 12.37
CA PHE A 53 -2.26 0.48 11.83
C PHE A 53 -1.87 -0.87 11.23
N ALA A 54 -1.04 -0.84 10.19
CA ALA A 54 -0.46 -2.05 9.63
C ALA A 54 0.95 -1.80 9.12
N VAL A 55 1.76 -2.85 9.15
CA VAL A 55 3.10 -2.87 8.56
C VAL A 55 3.14 -3.97 7.52
N LEU A 56 3.54 -3.62 6.31
CA LEU A 56 3.68 -4.54 5.18
C LEU A 56 5.14 -4.64 4.78
N ARG A 57 5.53 -5.81 4.30
CA ARG A 57 6.91 -6.05 3.84
C ARG A 57 6.92 -6.77 2.51
N SER A 58 7.78 -6.33 1.61
CA SER A 58 8.09 -7.04 0.37
C SER A 58 9.62 -7.04 0.21
N GLY A 59 10.24 -8.23 0.36
CA GLY A 59 11.69 -8.31 0.43
C GLY A 59 12.22 -7.49 1.61
N GLU A 60 13.09 -6.52 1.33
CA GLU A 60 13.68 -5.65 2.36
C GLU A 60 12.92 -4.33 2.53
N VAL A 61 11.87 -4.12 1.75
CA VAL A 61 11.10 -2.88 1.78
C VAL A 61 9.89 -3.03 2.69
N GLU A 62 9.69 -2.05 3.58
CA GLU A 62 8.52 -1.98 4.44
C GLU A 62 7.77 -0.69 4.18
N TRP A 63 6.46 -0.73 4.37
CA TRP A 63 5.62 0.47 4.40
C TRP A 63 4.53 0.30 5.43
N MET A 64 3.91 1.42 5.78
CA MET A 64 2.90 1.49 6.83
C MET A 64 1.54 1.91 6.24
N LEU A 65 0.50 1.45 6.91
CA LEU A 65 -0.85 1.98 6.71
C LEU A 65 -1.33 2.52 8.05
N HIS A 66 -1.93 3.72 8.04
CA HIS A 66 -2.63 4.27 9.20
C HIS A 66 -4.07 4.56 8.82
N ALA A 67 -5.00 4.17 9.69
CA ALA A 67 -6.40 4.48 9.45
C ALA A 67 -6.67 5.97 9.71
N ASP A 68 -7.58 6.56 8.93
CA ASP A 68 -7.89 7.98 9.04
C ASP A 68 -8.27 8.42 10.44
N HIS A 69 -8.98 7.57 11.19
CA HIS A 69 -9.44 7.91 12.52
C HIS A 69 -8.29 8.11 13.53
N THR A 70 -7.07 7.68 13.19
CA THR A 70 -5.88 7.94 14.03
C THR A 70 -5.26 9.31 13.77
N TYR A 71 -5.75 10.03 12.75
CA TYR A 71 -5.21 11.31 12.30
C TYR A 71 -6.14 12.51 12.57
N LEU A 72 -7.09 12.38 13.50
CA LEU A 72 -8.09 13.42 13.76
C LEU A 72 -7.47 14.77 14.12
N ASP A 73 -6.37 14.77 14.87
CA ASP A 73 -5.68 15.98 15.30
C ASP A 73 -4.47 16.31 14.43
N HIS A 74 -4.29 15.61 13.34
CA HIS A 74 -3.14 15.82 12.44
C HIS A 74 -3.49 16.85 11.36
N PRO A 75 -2.53 17.74 10.99
CA PRO A 75 -2.79 18.72 9.93
C PRO A 75 -3.27 18.13 8.61
N LEU A 76 -2.85 16.91 8.29
CA LEU A 76 -3.24 16.24 7.05
C LEU A 76 -4.72 15.83 7.04
N HIS A 77 -5.34 15.70 8.22
CA HIS A 77 -6.73 15.22 8.31
C HIS A 77 -7.70 16.06 7.47
N ALA A 78 -7.50 17.37 7.43
CA ALA A 78 -8.36 18.27 6.67
C ALA A 78 -8.32 18.00 5.16
N SER A 79 -7.26 17.37 4.68
CA SER A 79 -7.09 17.03 3.25
C SER A 79 -7.64 15.66 2.88
N LEU A 80 -8.08 14.88 3.87
CA LEU A 80 -8.61 13.54 3.63
C LEU A 80 -10.09 13.63 3.24
N SER A 81 -10.42 13.12 2.07
CA SER A 81 -11.79 13.12 1.56
C SER A 81 -12.27 11.69 1.36
N GLU A 82 -13.57 11.47 1.62
CA GLU A 82 -14.21 10.17 1.39
C GLU A 82 -14.32 9.84 -0.10
N ASP A 83 -14.44 10.86 -0.96
CA ASP A 83 -14.82 10.68 -2.36
C ASP A 83 -13.66 10.81 -3.34
N MET A 84 -12.49 11.23 -2.87
CA MET A 84 -11.37 11.51 -3.77
C MET A 84 -10.29 10.45 -3.68
N PRO A 85 -9.70 10.05 -4.82
CA PRO A 85 -8.54 9.16 -4.80
C PRO A 85 -7.37 9.84 -4.11
N ARG A 86 -6.60 9.06 -3.36
CA ARG A 86 -5.43 9.54 -2.63
C ARG A 86 -4.17 9.31 -3.41
N GLY A 87 -3.15 10.12 -3.13
CA GLY A 87 -1.83 9.97 -3.72
C GLY A 87 -1.78 10.27 -5.21
N VAL A 88 -2.70 11.05 -5.72
CA VAL A 88 -2.75 11.40 -7.14
C VAL A 88 -1.45 12.11 -7.54
N GLY A 89 -0.84 11.64 -8.63
CA GLY A 89 0.42 12.16 -9.11
C GLY A 89 1.65 11.38 -8.66
N ALA A 90 1.46 10.38 -7.78
CA ALA A 90 2.53 9.48 -7.37
C ALA A 90 2.30 8.08 -7.92
N GLU A 91 3.37 7.41 -8.29
CA GLU A 91 3.36 5.98 -8.59
C GLU A 91 4.15 5.26 -7.51
N LEU A 92 3.56 4.25 -6.90
CA LEU A 92 4.26 3.41 -5.94
C LEU A 92 4.72 2.17 -6.68
N ARG A 93 5.98 2.17 -7.09
CA ARG A 93 6.52 1.12 -7.94
C ARG A 93 7.12 0.00 -7.09
N LEU A 94 6.59 -1.21 -7.25
CA LEU A 94 7.04 -2.38 -6.51
C LEU A 94 7.82 -3.30 -7.46
N HIS A 95 9.12 -3.16 -7.43
CA HIS A 95 10.01 -3.94 -8.29
C HIS A 95 10.11 -5.37 -7.81
N GLY A 96 10.03 -6.31 -8.74
CA GLY A 96 10.12 -7.73 -8.46
C GLY A 96 8.79 -8.43 -8.25
N ARG A 97 7.70 -7.67 -8.12
CA ARG A 97 6.36 -8.27 -8.10
C ARG A 97 5.91 -8.53 -9.54
N ASN A 98 5.61 -9.78 -9.86
CA ASN A 98 5.13 -10.15 -11.19
C ASN A 98 3.83 -9.42 -11.53
N PRO A 99 3.82 -8.55 -12.55
CA PRO A 99 2.63 -7.76 -12.87
C PRO A 99 1.47 -8.60 -13.41
N ASP A 100 1.74 -9.70 -14.12
CA ASP A 100 0.66 -10.56 -14.60
C ASP A 100 -0.10 -11.20 -13.45
N GLU A 101 0.63 -11.70 -12.46
CA GLU A 101 0.02 -12.31 -11.28
C GLU A 101 -0.75 -11.26 -10.46
N ALA A 102 -0.16 -10.08 -10.29
CA ALA A 102 -0.80 -8.99 -9.56
C ALA A 102 -2.09 -8.54 -10.24
N GLU A 103 -2.06 -8.37 -11.55
CA GLU A 103 -3.24 -8.00 -12.33
C GLU A 103 -4.33 -9.07 -12.20
N ALA A 104 -3.97 -10.35 -12.35
CA ALA A 104 -4.94 -11.44 -12.24
C ALA A 104 -5.64 -11.43 -10.89
N MET A 105 -4.87 -11.23 -9.81
CA MET A 105 -5.41 -11.13 -8.45
C MET A 105 -6.30 -9.91 -8.28
N ALA A 106 -5.88 -8.76 -8.81
CA ALA A 106 -6.68 -7.54 -8.74
C ALA A 106 -8.04 -7.75 -9.39
N ARG A 107 -8.07 -8.35 -10.58
CA ARG A 107 -9.32 -8.63 -11.30
C ARG A 107 -10.18 -9.64 -10.57
N GLN A 108 -9.57 -10.70 -10.05
CA GLN A 108 -10.30 -11.74 -9.32
C GLN A 108 -10.97 -11.17 -8.06
N LEU A 109 -10.29 -10.27 -7.36
CA LEU A 109 -10.80 -9.69 -6.10
C LEU A 109 -11.61 -8.41 -6.31
N GLY A 110 -11.76 -7.96 -7.56
CA GLY A 110 -12.58 -6.79 -7.87
C GLY A 110 -11.91 -5.44 -7.65
N PHE A 111 -10.58 -5.42 -7.57
CA PHE A 111 -9.85 -4.14 -7.48
C PHE A 111 -9.67 -3.51 -8.86
N ALA A 112 -9.52 -2.19 -8.88
CA ALA A 112 -9.42 -1.44 -10.12
C ALA A 112 -8.08 -1.65 -10.82
N VAL A 113 -8.14 -1.90 -12.13
CA VAL A 113 -6.98 -1.99 -13.01
C VAL A 113 -7.01 -0.77 -13.92
N LEU A 114 -6.09 0.18 -13.70
CA LEU A 114 -6.01 1.37 -14.53
C LEU A 114 -5.48 1.03 -15.91
N ALA A 115 -4.46 0.17 -15.97
CA ALA A 115 -3.94 -0.36 -17.22
C ALA A 115 -3.37 -1.76 -16.99
N GLY A 116 -3.69 -2.68 -17.91
CA GLY A 116 -3.22 -4.06 -17.81
C GLY A 116 -1.73 -4.19 -18.09
N THR A 117 -1.21 -5.38 -17.84
CA THR A 117 0.21 -5.67 -17.96
C THR A 117 0.69 -5.52 -19.41
N ILE A 118 1.80 -4.81 -19.58
CA ILE A 118 2.40 -4.56 -20.88
C ILE A 118 3.91 -4.38 -20.73
N ASP A 119 4.65 -4.78 -21.78
CA ASP A 119 6.07 -4.49 -21.88
C ASP A 119 6.26 -3.05 -22.35
N LYS A 120 7.08 -2.31 -21.60
CA LYS A 120 7.36 -0.91 -21.90
C LYS A 120 8.71 -0.74 -22.60
N PRO A 121 8.84 0.31 -23.43
CA PRO A 121 10.10 0.55 -24.14
C PRO A 121 11.32 0.74 -23.24
N HIS A 122 11.10 1.14 -21.98
CA HIS A 122 12.20 1.37 -21.03
C HIS A 122 12.69 0.09 -20.35
N GLY A 123 12.21 -1.08 -20.76
CA GLY A 123 12.76 -2.36 -20.32
C GLY A 123 12.06 -3.03 -19.15
N LEU A 124 10.88 -2.54 -18.78
CA LEU A 124 10.06 -3.14 -17.72
C LEU A 124 8.74 -3.66 -18.27
N ARG A 125 8.29 -4.76 -17.69
CA ARG A 125 6.93 -5.25 -17.85
C ARG A 125 6.16 -4.83 -16.61
N GLU A 126 5.06 -4.11 -16.78
CA GLU A 126 4.38 -3.46 -15.66
C GLU A 126 2.86 -3.41 -15.84
N ALA A 127 2.15 -3.28 -14.73
CA ALA A 127 0.71 -3.04 -14.68
C ALA A 127 0.43 -1.84 -13.78
N TYR A 128 -0.69 -1.18 -13.98
CA TYR A 128 -1.13 -0.04 -13.16
C TYR A 128 -2.39 -0.46 -12.41
N LEU A 129 -2.25 -0.64 -11.11
CA LEU A 129 -3.30 -1.14 -10.23
C LEU A 129 -3.64 -0.12 -9.16
N VAL A 130 -4.92 0.06 -8.88
CA VAL A 130 -5.39 1.08 -7.93
C VAL A 130 -5.96 0.40 -6.70
N ASP A 131 -5.46 0.78 -5.52
CA ASP A 131 -5.94 0.21 -4.28
C ASP A 131 -7.28 0.85 -3.84
N PRO A 132 -7.92 0.35 -2.76
CA PRO A 132 -9.22 0.86 -2.34
C PRO A 132 -9.26 2.36 -2.01
N ASP A 133 -8.12 2.96 -1.67
CA ASP A 133 -8.03 4.38 -1.32
C ASP A 133 -7.65 5.26 -2.51
N GLY A 134 -7.28 4.65 -3.64
CA GLY A 134 -6.92 5.38 -4.84
C GLY A 134 -5.43 5.54 -5.08
N TYR A 135 -4.58 4.95 -4.25
CA TYR A 135 -3.14 4.95 -4.51
C TYR A 135 -2.83 4.07 -5.70
N LEU A 136 -1.96 4.57 -6.59
CA LEU A 136 -1.53 3.85 -7.78
C LEU A 136 -0.28 3.01 -7.48
N TRP A 137 -0.41 1.71 -7.63
CA TRP A 137 0.68 0.76 -7.46
C TRP A 137 1.10 0.20 -8.81
N VAL A 138 2.41 0.13 -9.03
CA VAL A 138 2.98 -0.37 -10.27
C VAL A 138 3.92 -1.53 -9.97
N PRO A 139 3.41 -2.77 -9.94
CA PRO A 139 4.27 -3.93 -9.89
C PRO A 139 5.00 -4.08 -11.22
N ASP A 140 6.30 -4.34 -11.17
CA ASP A 140 7.09 -4.50 -12.38
C ASP A 140 8.21 -5.51 -12.22
N ILE A 141 8.63 -6.05 -13.35
CA ILE A 141 9.80 -6.94 -13.49
C ILE A 141 10.53 -6.54 -14.76
N PRO A 142 11.81 -6.89 -14.90
CA PRO A 142 12.49 -6.70 -16.18
C PRO A 142 11.75 -7.41 -17.30
N SER A 143 11.56 -6.72 -18.43
CA SER A 143 10.98 -7.36 -19.59
C SER A 143 12.04 -8.19 -20.31
N PRO A 144 11.63 -9.22 -21.10
CA PRO A 144 12.59 -10.05 -21.82
C PRO A 144 13.28 -9.31 -22.98
N HIS A 145 12.89 -8.08 -23.25
CA HIS A 145 13.43 -7.30 -24.38
C HIS A 145 14.07 -6.01 -23.96
#